data_f5abfa8189f46656b3a3524308165711
#
_entry.id   f5abfa8189f46656b3a3524308165711
#
_cell.length_a   1.000
_cell.length_b   1.000
_cell.length_c   1.000
_cell.angle_alpha   90.00
_cell.angle_beta   90.00
_cell.angle_gamma   90.00
#
_symmetry.space_group_name_H-M   'P 1'
#
loop_
_entity.id
_entity.type
_entity.pdbx_description
1 polymer ?
#
loop_
_entity_poly.entity_id
_entity_poly.type
_entity_poly.pdbx_seq_one_letter_code
_entity_poly.pdbx_strand_id
1 'polypeptide(L)'
;MIAEVASPGSLHDLIFWTDATAIREGILALAALVIFLVTAPRGRRWLSWLSISLLALSLIPLLAIILFPQPAVADADGGGGLGHADHVQRFFLLASFLQSCLLLVVVCGWERVTRPMPKIFVDILRCVMLAVALLIVLWDAGINAGELVTGSALVTAVLGFALKDTLGNVFAGLAIHAEHPFEVGDWIQYDANQAHIGRVVEVNWRATKVITLDEAYVIVPNGQLAQASIRNFTKPDSWSRRSIFVVTPYEVSPQRVQRIILEAIRGSFGVLEHPAPSVVTSNFTDRGVEHWVRLFTNDFDKRDRVDGMARDRIWFALARSGIEIPTATQAIKLTQLPPPPLPEPAEARLARRVESLKRVGIFSGLSPGHLDRLAMEGRECRFAGGEPVIRQGDPGG
;
A
#
# COMPACT_ATOMS: atom_id res chain seq x y z
N MET A 1 78.63 18.68 -36.33
CA MET A 1 77.39 19.44 -36.12
C MET A 1 76.78 18.89 -34.86
N ILE A 2 77.12 19.53 -33.75
CA ILE A 2 76.83 19.09 -32.38
C ILE A 2 75.42 19.57 -32.05
N ALA A 3 74.49 18.65 -31.86
CA ALA A 3 73.13 18.98 -31.38
C ALA A 3 73.22 19.44 -29.95
N GLU A 4 72.82 20.64 -29.71
CA GLU A 4 72.75 21.31 -28.43
C GLU A 4 71.66 20.61 -27.61
N VAL A 5 72.12 19.92 -26.55
CA VAL A 5 71.23 19.29 -25.54
C VAL A 5 70.64 20.43 -24.72
N ALA A 6 69.39 20.79 -24.99
CA ALA A 6 68.64 21.72 -24.17
C ALA A 6 68.51 21.15 -22.76
N SER A 7 69.08 21.83 -21.76
CA SER A 7 68.91 21.53 -20.34
C SER A 7 67.44 21.69 -19.94
N PRO A 8 66.86 20.76 -19.21
CA PRO A 8 65.47 20.90 -18.78
C PRO A 8 65.35 21.91 -17.65
N GLY A 9 64.63 22.95 -17.94
CA GLY A 9 63.66 23.48 -17.04
C GLY A 9 64.15 24.44 -16.01
N SER A 10 63.83 25.67 -16.24
CA SER A 10 63.52 26.61 -15.18
C SER A 10 62.15 26.21 -14.54
N LEU A 11 61.97 26.46 -13.26
CA LEU A 11 60.66 26.36 -12.56
C LEU A 11 59.52 27.00 -13.36
N HIS A 12 59.85 27.94 -14.24
CA HIS A 12 58.94 28.64 -15.16
C HIS A 12 58.40 27.73 -16.26
N ASP A 13 59.15 26.77 -16.79
CA ASP A 13 58.68 25.83 -17.80
C ASP A 13 57.82 24.75 -17.22
N LEU A 14 58.10 24.34 -15.98
CA LEU A 14 57.27 23.43 -15.20
C LEU A 14 55.87 23.99 -14.89
N ILE A 15 55.77 25.30 -14.65
CA ILE A 15 54.48 25.98 -14.39
C ILE A 15 53.69 26.17 -15.69
N PHE A 16 54.37 26.31 -16.85
CA PHE A 16 53.71 26.43 -18.17
C PHE A 16 53.14 25.11 -18.70
N TRP A 17 53.67 23.96 -18.23
CA TRP A 17 53.15 22.64 -18.64
C TRP A 17 52.02 22.11 -17.78
N THR A 18 51.76 22.65 -16.58
CA THR A 18 50.54 22.44 -15.85
C THR A 18 49.46 23.27 -16.54
N ASP A 19 48.56 22.60 -17.23
CA ASP A 19 47.41 23.23 -17.94
C ASP A 19 46.87 24.39 -17.13
N ALA A 20 46.75 25.54 -17.70
CA ALA A 20 46.15 26.74 -17.06
C ALA A 20 44.76 26.43 -16.49
N THR A 21 44.12 25.38 -16.99
CA THR A 21 42.83 24.85 -16.51
C THR A 21 42.97 24.16 -15.12
N ALA A 22 43.99 23.33 -14.88
CA ALA A 22 44.19 22.63 -13.62
C ALA A 22 44.53 23.62 -12.47
N ILE A 23 45.36 24.65 -12.76
CA ILE A 23 45.65 25.73 -11.80
C ILE A 23 44.36 26.48 -11.44
N ARG A 24 43.57 26.84 -12.42
CA ARG A 24 42.30 27.54 -12.22
C ARG A 24 41.33 26.68 -11.39
N GLU A 25 41.18 25.40 -11.70
CA GLU A 25 40.30 24.46 -10.96
C GLU A 25 40.82 24.25 -9.52
N GLY A 26 42.13 24.17 -9.31
CA GLY A 26 42.72 24.10 -8.00
C GLY A 26 42.46 25.34 -7.15
N ILE A 27 42.60 26.53 -7.74
CA ILE A 27 42.29 27.81 -7.05
C ILE A 27 40.80 27.86 -6.68
N LEU A 28 39.90 27.47 -7.60
CA LEU A 28 38.47 27.46 -7.34
C LEU A 28 38.10 26.44 -6.24
N ALA A 29 38.68 25.25 -6.25
CA ALA A 29 38.47 24.24 -5.23
C ALA A 29 38.94 24.73 -3.84
N LEU A 30 40.12 25.32 -3.78
CA LEU A 30 40.68 25.88 -2.54
C LEU A 30 39.84 27.07 -2.05
N ALA A 31 39.42 27.97 -2.95
CA ALA A 31 38.57 29.11 -2.61
C ALA A 31 37.23 28.67 -2.05
N ALA A 32 36.55 27.71 -2.71
CA ALA A 32 35.27 27.17 -2.25
C ALA A 32 35.41 26.51 -0.87
N LEU A 33 36.49 25.74 -0.68
CA LEU A 33 36.79 25.08 0.60
C LEU A 33 37.02 26.11 1.73
N VAL A 34 37.82 27.15 1.46
CA VAL A 34 38.11 28.23 2.43
C VAL A 34 36.82 28.98 2.77
N ILE A 35 36.03 29.35 1.78
CA ILE A 35 34.75 30.02 2.00
C ILE A 35 33.86 29.15 2.89
N PHE A 36 33.77 27.82 2.62
CA PHE A 36 33.01 26.92 3.48
C PHE A 36 33.57 26.88 4.92
N LEU A 37 34.85 26.73 5.10
CA LEU A 37 35.47 26.67 6.44
C LEU A 37 35.28 27.96 7.26
N VAL A 38 35.22 29.11 6.59
CA VAL A 38 34.97 30.40 7.23
C VAL A 38 33.50 30.58 7.58
N THR A 39 32.58 30.23 6.67
CA THR A 39 31.12 30.47 6.79
C THR A 39 30.40 29.39 7.59
N ALA A 40 30.91 28.15 7.61
CA ALA A 40 30.26 27.02 8.28
C ALA A 40 30.33 27.10 9.81
N PRO A 41 29.25 26.72 10.51
CA PRO A 41 29.25 26.58 11.96
C PRO A 41 30.31 25.62 12.45
N ARG A 42 30.95 25.92 13.62
CA ARG A 42 32.04 25.11 14.17
C ARG A 42 31.73 23.63 14.27
N GLY A 43 30.52 23.26 14.63
CA GLY A 43 30.08 21.85 14.75
C GLY A 43 29.90 21.11 13.41
N ARG A 44 29.91 21.83 12.28
CA ARG A 44 29.71 21.24 10.94
C ARG A 44 30.99 21.22 10.08
N ARG A 45 32.07 21.84 10.52
CA ARG A 45 33.34 21.92 9.76
C ARG A 45 33.95 20.55 9.45
N TRP A 46 33.70 19.54 10.28
CA TRP A 46 34.15 18.18 10.05
C TRP A 46 33.65 17.55 8.73
N LEU A 47 32.52 18.07 8.18
CA LEU A 47 32.02 17.58 6.89
C LEU A 47 32.96 17.91 5.71
N SER A 48 33.88 18.87 5.84
CA SER A 48 34.85 19.20 4.80
C SER A 48 36.02 18.23 4.68
N TRP A 49 36.15 17.24 5.60
CA TRP A 49 37.26 16.32 5.57
C TRP A 49 37.42 15.61 4.22
N LEU A 50 36.29 15.24 3.56
CA LEU A 50 36.31 14.61 2.24
C LEU A 50 36.84 15.58 1.16
N SER A 51 36.39 16.83 1.16
CA SER A 51 36.91 17.86 0.22
C SER A 51 38.39 18.11 0.44
N ILE A 52 38.84 18.14 1.69
CA ILE A 52 40.26 18.31 2.06
C ILE A 52 41.06 17.09 1.58
N SER A 53 40.58 15.86 1.81
CA SER A 53 41.26 14.65 1.37
C SER A 53 41.36 14.54 -0.15
N LEU A 54 40.29 14.91 -0.89
CA LEU A 54 40.31 14.94 -2.35
C LEU A 54 41.28 15.99 -2.87
N LEU A 55 41.32 17.18 -2.25
CA LEU A 55 42.27 18.21 -2.61
C LEU A 55 43.72 17.75 -2.34
N ALA A 56 43.97 17.07 -1.21
CA ALA A 56 45.28 16.50 -0.89
C ALA A 56 45.71 15.39 -1.87
N LEU A 57 44.74 14.51 -2.25
CA LEU A 57 44.95 13.47 -3.24
C LEU A 57 45.30 14.02 -4.62
N SER A 58 44.79 15.19 -5.01
CA SER A 58 45.14 15.84 -6.27
C SER A 58 46.62 16.25 -6.35
N LEU A 59 47.33 16.37 -5.22
CA LEU A 59 48.74 16.66 -5.20
C LEU A 59 49.62 15.42 -5.52
N ILE A 60 49.11 14.21 -5.39
CA ILE A 60 49.86 12.97 -5.66
C ILE A 60 50.28 12.87 -7.14
N PRO A 61 49.38 13.01 -8.13
CA PRO A 61 49.75 13.02 -9.53
C PRO A 61 50.75 14.17 -9.85
N LEU A 62 50.49 15.34 -9.30
CA LEU A 62 51.38 16.49 -9.47
C LEU A 62 52.81 16.17 -8.92
N LEU A 63 52.91 15.58 -7.75
CA LEU A 63 54.19 15.16 -7.15
C LEU A 63 54.84 14.06 -7.99
N ALA A 64 54.08 13.11 -8.50
CA ALA A 64 54.58 12.06 -9.39
C ALA A 64 55.20 12.64 -10.68
N ILE A 65 54.56 13.62 -11.28
CA ILE A 65 55.05 14.31 -12.48
C ILE A 65 56.41 15.05 -12.16
N ILE A 66 56.50 15.68 -11.00
CA ILE A 66 57.68 16.41 -10.56
C ILE A 66 58.87 15.46 -10.20
N LEU A 67 58.59 14.35 -9.48
CA LEU A 67 59.62 13.43 -8.98
C LEU A 67 60.10 12.43 -10.05
N PHE A 68 59.25 12.12 -11.03
CA PHE A 68 59.55 11.17 -12.10
C PHE A 68 59.36 11.83 -13.47
N PRO A 69 60.18 12.83 -13.85
CA PRO A 69 60.05 13.45 -15.15
C PRO A 69 60.36 12.37 -16.23
N GLN A 70 59.33 11.95 -16.94
CA GLN A 70 59.49 11.02 -18.05
C GLN A 70 60.25 11.75 -19.18
N PRO A 71 61.26 11.09 -19.78
CA PRO A 71 61.88 11.67 -20.96
C PRO A 71 60.82 11.88 -22.01
N ALA A 72 60.81 13.05 -22.65
CA ALA A 72 59.91 13.43 -23.72
C ALA A 72 60.13 12.54 -24.95
N VAL A 73 59.71 11.29 -24.89
CA VAL A 73 59.49 10.46 -26.08
C VAL A 73 58.16 10.87 -26.60
N ALA A 74 58.15 11.61 -27.67
CA ALA A 74 56.95 11.96 -28.42
C ALA A 74 56.32 10.67 -28.97
N ASP A 75 55.45 10.05 -28.20
CA ASP A 75 54.57 9.01 -28.70
C ASP A 75 53.52 9.73 -29.57
N ALA A 76 53.54 9.45 -30.87
CA ALA A 76 52.67 10.03 -31.89
C ALA A 76 51.18 9.66 -31.69
N ASP A 77 50.86 8.84 -30.73
CA ASP A 77 49.53 8.36 -30.39
C ASP A 77 49.06 8.86 -29.01
N GLY A 78 49.09 10.10 -28.68
CA GLY A 78 48.35 10.79 -27.59
C GLY A 78 48.04 10.05 -26.25
N GLY A 79 48.55 8.82 -26.06
CA GLY A 79 48.26 7.89 -24.97
C GLY A 79 49.32 7.70 -23.92
N GLY A 80 50.30 8.59 -23.84
CA GLY A 80 51.39 8.50 -22.86
C GLY A 80 50.89 8.66 -21.42
N GLY A 81 51.58 7.99 -20.44
CA GLY A 81 51.19 7.96 -19.05
C GLY A 81 50.99 9.33 -18.37
N LEU A 82 51.46 10.42 -18.95
CA LEU A 82 51.20 11.80 -18.52
C LEU A 82 49.72 12.21 -18.69
N GLY A 83 49.07 11.84 -19.83
CA GLY A 83 47.67 12.17 -20.06
C GLY A 83 46.73 11.54 -19.01
N HIS A 84 47.05 10.33 -18.54
CA HIS A 84 46.27 9.67 -17.49
C HIS A 84 46.47 10.34 -16.12
N ALA A 85 47.68 10.82 -15.81
CA ALA A 85 47.94 11.52 -14.56
C ALA A 85 47.18 12.86 -14.49
N ASP A 86 47.07 13.56 -15.64
CA ASP A 86 46.33 14.83 -15.74
C ASP A 86 44.84 14.62 -15.52
N HIS A 87 44.24 13.60 -16.12
CA HIS A 87 42.82 13.28 -15.91
C HIS A 87 42.53 12.88 -14.46
N VAL A 88 43.41 12.11 -13.82
CA VAL A 88 43.29 11.74 -12.39
C VAL A 88 43.38 12.98 -11.51
N GLN A 89 44.34 13.87 -11.76
CA GLN A 89 44.47 15.13 -11.03
C GLN A 89 43.19 16.01 -11.17
N ARG A 90 42.73 16.19 -12.39
CA ARG A 90 41.47 16.96 -12.66
C ARG A 90 40.26 16.35 -11.97
N PHE A 91 40.14 15.02 -11.95
CA PHE A 91 39.07 14.36 -11.21
C PHE A 91 39.05 14.77 -9.73
N PHE A 92 40.21 14.70 -9.05
CA PHE A 92 40.28 15.04 -7.64
C PHE A 92 40.06 16.53 -7.37
N LEU A 93 40.54 17.43 -8.24
CA LEU A 93 40.30 18.88 -8.14
C LEU A 93 38.80 19.19 -8.34
N LEU A 94 38.21 18.68 -9.41
CA LEU A 94 36.80 18.90 -9.70
C LEU A 94 35.88 18.30 -8.63
N ALA A 95 36.19 17.09 -8.17
CA ALA A 95 35.45 16.44 -7.09
C ALA A 95 35.53 17.24 -5.78
N SER A 96 36.71 17.77 -5.44
CA SER A 96 36.89 18.65 -4.25
C SER A 96 36.10 19.94 -4.38
N PHE A 97 36.11 20.57 -5.58
CA PHE A 97 35.35 21.76 -5.85
C PHE A 97 33.84 21.54 -5.73
N LEU A 98 33.32 20.51 -6.42
CA LEU A 98 31.89 20.18 -6.37
C LEU A 98 31.41 19.82 -4.97
N GLN A 99 32.23 19.06 -4.21
CA GLN A 99 31.94 18.74 -2.80
C GLN A 99 31.90 19.98 -1.92
N SER A 100 32.83 20.92 -2.12
CA SER A 100 32.87 22.17 -1.36
C SER A 100 31.67 23.06 -1.69
N CYS A 101 31.29 23.17 -2.96
CA CYS A 101 30.10 23.88 -3.40
C CYS A 101 28.81 23.26 -2.84
N LEU A 102 28.71 21.92 -2.85
CA LEU A 102 27.57 21.21 -2.26
C LEU A 102 27.44 21.56 -0.77
N LEU A 103 28.56 21.53 -0.02
CA LEU A 103 28.55 21.86 1.40
C LEU A 103 28.19 23.32 1.66
N LEU A 104 28.60 24.24 0.81
CA LEU A 104 28.19 25.65 0.88
C LEU A 104 26.69 25.78 0.70
N VAL A 105 26.10 25.14 -0.31
CA VAL A 105 24.67 25.19 -0.57
C VAL A 105 23.88 24.55 0.56
N VAL A 106 24.28 23.34 1.00
CA VAL A 106 23.54 22.57 2.01
C VAL A 106 23.71 23.19 3.40
N VAL A 107 24.94 23.40 3.86
CA VAL A 107 25.19 23.81 5.26
C VAL A 107 25.00 25.31 5.46
N CYS A 108 25.49 26.12 4.53
CA CYS A 108 25.43 27.58 4.68
C CYS A 108 24.15 28.18 4.06
N GLY A 109 23.54 27.52 3.07
CA GLY A 109 22.28 27.94 2.49
C GLY A 109 21.06 27.29 3.16
N TRP A 110 20.85 25.99 2.90
CA TRP A 110 19.65 25.28 3.32
C TRP A 110 19.50 25.18 4.85
N GLU A 111 20.52 24.70 5.57
CA GLU A 111 20.44 24.49 7.03
C GLU A 111 20.32 25.79 7.82
N ARG A 112 20.59 26.94 7.20
CA ARG A 112 20.42 28.26 7.82
C ARG A 112 18.95 28.73 7.84
N VAL A 113 18.15 28.23 6.89
CA VAL A 113 16.74 28.61 6.71
C VAL A 113 15.80 27.53 7.22
N THR A 114 16.23 26.26 7.17
CA THR A 114 15.40 25.09 7.50
C THR A 114 16.05 24.24 8.58
N ARG A 115 15.44 23.08 8.88
CA ARG A 115 16.03 22.08 9.79
C ARG A 115 17.28 21.41 9.17
N PRO A 116 18.23 20.98 10.00
CA PRO A 116 19.43 20.30 9.52
C PRO A 116 19.04 19.06 8.69
N MET A 117 19.68 18.92 7.52
CA MET A 117 19.44 17.82 6.61
C MET A 117 19.99 16.50 7.21
N PRO A 118 19.21 15.39 7.15
CA PRO A 118 19.70 14.09 7.57
C PRO A 118 20.98 13.69 6.83
N LYS A 119 21.94 13.11 7.54
CA LYS A 119 23.27 12.76 7.01
C LYS A 119 23.20 11.94 5.71
N ILE A 120 22.27 11.01 5.62
CA ILE A 120 22.09 10.14 4.46
C ILE A 120 21.84 10.93 3.17
N PHE A 121 21.06 12.03 3.22
CA PHE A 121 20.81 12.87 2.04
C PHE A 121 22.07 13.60 1.59
N VAL A 122 22.86 14.07 2.56
CA VAL A 122 24.14 14.72 2.25
C VAL A 122 25.10 13.72 1.62
N ASP A 123 25.15 12.48 2.13
CA ASP A 123 26.01 11.43 1.59
C ASP A 123 25.56 10.97 0.18
N ILE A 124 24.27 10.87 -0.09
CA ILE A 124 23.74 10.61 -1.44
C ILE A 124 24.13 11.74 -2.40
N LEU A 125 23.93 13.00 -2.02
CA LEU A 125 24.32 14.16 -2.83
C LEU A 125 25.83 14.18 -3.12
N ARG A 126 26.65 13.80 -2.14
CA ARG A 126 28.08 13.62 -2.33
C ARG A 126 28.43 12.55 -3.36
N CYS A 127 27.78 11.39 -3.30
CA CYS A 127 27.98 10.35 -4.30
C CYS A 127 27.57 10.83 -5.71
N VAL A 128 26.49 11.59 -5.83
CA VAL A 128 26.07 12.19 -7.10
C VAL A 128 27.12 13.19 -7.61
N MET A 129 27.66 14.05 -6.76
CA MET A 129 28.72 15.01 -7.14
C MET A 129 30.00 14.30 -7.61
N LEU A 130 30.39 13.20 -6.94
CA LEU A 130 31.53 12.39 -7.36
C LEU A 130 31.27 11.73 -8.73
N ALA A 131 30.06 11.21 -8.97
CA ALA A 131 29.71 10.64 -10.26
C ALA A 131 29.73 11.71 -11.37
N VAL A 132 29.22 12.92 -11.10
CA VAL A 132 29.28 14.04 -12.05
C VAL A 132 30.72 14.43 -12.36
N ALA A 133 31.59 14.54 -11.33
CA ALA A 133 33.02 14.81 -11.54
C ALA A 133 33.67 13.75 -12.43
N LEU A 134 33.37 12.47 -12.19
CA LEU A 134 33.88 11.36 -13.00
C LEU A 134 33.41 11.46 -14.44
N LEU A 135 32.13 11.72 -14.68
CA LEU A 135 31.56 11.84 -16.02
C LEU A 135 32.19 13.00 -16.81
N ILE A 136 32.44 14.15 -16.16
CA ILE A 136 33.09 15.31 -16.79
C ILE A 136 34.51 14.94 -17.23
N VAL A 137 35.25 14.26 -16.37
CA VAL A 137 36.65 13.88 -16.66
C VAL A 137 36.70 12.79 -17.75
N LEU A 138 35.80 11.80 -17.74
CA LEU A 138 35.72 10.79 -18.79
C LEU A 138 35.35 11.40 -20.13
N TRP A 139 34.47 12.39 -20.15
CA TRP A 139 34.17 13.16 -21.37
C TRP A 139 35.41 13.91 -21.91
N ASP A 140 36.14 14.55 -21.01
CA ASP A 140 37.37 15.29 -21.35
C ASP A 140 38.50 14.35 -21.81
N ALA A 141 38.53 13.12 -21.28
CA ALA A 141 39.45 12.07 -21.73
C ALA A 141 39.10 11.49 -23.13
N GLY A 142 38.11 12.04 -23.82
CA GLY A 142 37.71 11.62 -25.15
C GLY A 142 36.87 10.36 -25.24
N ILE A 143 36.35 9.85 -24.11
CA ILE A 143 35.44 8.72 -24.10
C ILE A 143 34.11 9.16 -24.69
N ASN A 144 33.66 8.47 -25.74
CA ASN A 144 32.43 8.81 -26.43
C ASN A 144 31.19 8.72 -25.49
N ALA A 145 30.38 9.76 -25.51
CA ALA A 145 29.13 9.80 -24.75
C ALA A 145 28.25 8.56 -25.02
N GLY A 146 28.26 8.01 -26.23
CA GLY A 146 27.51 6.80 -26.58
C GLY A 146 27.95 5.56 -25.78
N GLU A 147 29.23 5.38 -25.55
CA GLU A 147 29.79 4.25 -24.77
C GLU A 147 29.46 4.39 -23.31
N LEU A 148 29.56 5.62 -22.78
CA LEU A 148 29.17 5.93 -21.38
C LEU A 148 27.67 5.70 -21.13
N VAL A 149 26.82 6.14 -22.07
CA VAL A 149 25.37 5.94 -21.99
C VAL A 149 25.04 4.45 -22.04
N THR A 150 25.65 3.69 -22.96
CA THR A 150 25.39 2.25 -23.09
C THR A 150 25.84 1.48 -21.84
N GLY A 151 27.02 1.78 -21.32
CA GLY A 151 27.54 1.15 -20.10
C GLY A 151 26.74 1.50 -18.85
N SER A 152 26.23 2.74 -18.76
CA SER A 152 25.41 3.19 -17.62
C SER A 152 23.95 2.79 -17.68
N ALA A 153 23.42 2.39 -18.86
CA ALA A 153 22.01 2.07 -19.04
C ALA A 153 21.52 0.96 -18.10
N LEU A 154 22.29 -0.12 -17.95
CA LEU A 154 21.96 -1.22 -17.04
C LEU A 154 21.95 -0.74 -15.57
N VAL A 155 22.96 0.01 -15.16
CA VAL A 155 23.07 0.56 -13.78
C VAL A 155 21.91 1.51 -13.52
N THR A 156 21.58 2.38 -14.49
CA THR A 156 20.46 3.32 -14.38
C THR A 156 19.12 2.58 -14.27
N ALA A 157 18.92 1.52 -15.07
CA ALA A 157 17.72 0.70 -14.98
C ALA A 157 17.57 0.03 -13.61
N VAL A 158 18.63 -0.59 -13.10
CA VAL A 158 18.63 -1.23 -11.77
C VAL A 158 18.35 -0.22 -10.67
N LEU A 159 19.00 0.95 -10.71
CA LEU A 159 18.75 2.04 -9.76
C LEU A 159 17.33 2.57 -9.86
N GLY A 160 16.81 2.74 -11.07
CA GLY A 160 15.43 3.17 -11.33
C GLY A 160 14.41 2.21 -10.71
N PHE A 161 14.61 0.90 -10.88
CA PHE A 161 13.76 -0.12 -10.23
C PHE A 161 13.91 -0.11 -8.70
N ALA A 162 15.11 0.03 -8.18
CA ALA A 162 15.34 0.09 -6.73
C ALA A 162 14.71 1.32 -6.08
N LEU A 163 14.66 2.45 -6.77
CA LEU A 163 14.11 3.72 -6.28
C LEU A 163 12.63 3.92 -6.61
N LYS A 164 12.02 3.07 -7.44
CA LYS A 164 10.64 3.22 -7.92
C LYS A 164 9.64 3.53 -6.81
N ASP A 165 9.63 2.72 -5.76
CA ASP A 165 8.65 2.88 -4.67
C ASP A 165 8.93 4.14 -3.84
N THR A 166 10.18 4.49 -3.66
CA THR A 166 10.57 5.72 -2.92
C THR A 166 10.13 6.96 -3.71
N LEU A 167 10.44 7.01 -5.00
CA LEU A 167 10.03 8.10 -5.88
C LEU A 167 8.51 8.17 -6.01
N GLY A 168 7.84 7.00 -6.11
CA GLY A 168 6.38 6.93 -6.13
C GLY A 168 5.74 7.57 -4.90
N ASN A 169 6.27 7.31 -3.71
CA ASN A 169 5.78 7.94 -2.48
C ASN A 169 6.05 9.45 -2.43
N VAL A 170 7.20 9.91 -2.94
CA VAL A 170 7.54 11.33 -3.02
C VAL A 170 6.58 12.07 -3.96
N PHE A 171 6.39 11.56 -5.18
CA PHE A 171 5.47 12.16 -6.14
C PHE A 171 4.02 12.14 -5.67
N ALA A 172 3.59 11.04 -5.02
CA ALA A 172 2.28 10.96 -4.39
C ALA A 172 2.12 12.00 -3.26
N GLY A 173 3.13 12.18 -2.43
CA GLY A 173 3.14 13.23 -1.40
C GLY A 173 3.05 14.63 -1.98
N LEU A 174 3.75 14.89 -3.07
CA LEU A 174 3.67 16.17 -3.79
C LEU A 174 2.28 16.38 -4.40
N ALA A 175 1.68 15.36 -5.01
CA ALA A 175 0.32 15.42 -5.55
C ALA A 175 -0.72 15.69 -4.45
N ILE A 176 -0.63 15.00 -3.31
CA ILE A 176 -1.49 15.25 -2.14
C ILE A 176 -1.36 16.71 -1.68
N HIS A 177 -0.13 17.26 -1.65
CA HIS A 177 0.11 18.65 -1.29
C HIS A 177 -0.38 19.67 -2.34
N ALA A 178 -0.43 19.30 -3.61
CA ALA A 178 -0.87 20.19 -4.69
C ALA A 178 -2.41 20.18 -4.86
N GLU A 179 -3.04 19.01 -4.72
CA GLU A 179 -4.47 18.81 -4.97
C GLU A 179 -5.33 18.96 -3.71
N HIS A 180 -4.73 18.85 -2.52
CA HIS A 180 -5.40 18.92 -1.22
C HIS A 180 -6.67 18.04 -1.09
N PRO A 181 -6.63 16.74 -1.44
CA PRO A 181 -7.78 15.85 -1.30
C PRO A 181 -8.20 15.72 0.17
N PHE A 182 -7.29 15.92 1.09
CA PHE A 182 -7.48 16.06 2.53
C PHE A 182 -6.41 16.98 3.12
N GLU A 183 -6.66 17.47 4.33
CA GLU A 183 -5.74 18.34 5.08
C GLU A 183 -5.48 17.80 6.47
N VAL A 184 -4.48 18.37 7.15
CA VAL A 184 -4.21 18.06 8.55
C VAL A 184 -5.42 18.44 9.40
N GLY A 185 -5.92 17.49 10.16
CA GLY A 185 -7.16 17.63 10.95
C GLY A 185 -8.36 16.90 10.36
N ASP A 186 -8.35 16.56 9.08
CA ASP A 186 -9.45 15.86 8.43
C ASP A 186 -9.55 14.41 8.90
N TRP A 187 -10.79 13.92 9.04
CA TRP A 187 -11.09 12.51 9.23
C TRP A 187 -11.24 11.83 7.87
N ILE A 188 -10.40 10.85 7.61
CA ILE A 188 -10.39 10.11 6.34
C ILE A 188 -10.48 8.60 6.57
N GLN A 189 -11.16 7.92 5.66
CA GLN A 189 -10.97 6.50 5.44
C GLN A 189 -9.84 6.36 4.42
N TYR A 190 -8.74 5.71 4.82
CA TYR A 190 -7.48 5.71 4.07
C TYR A 190 -7.23 4.44 3.24
N ASP A 191 -8.19 3.50 3.23
CA ASP A 191 -8.18 2.34 2.34
C ASP A 191 -9.61 1.79 2.11
N ALA A 192 -9.73 0.65 1.43
CA ALA A 192 -11.01 0.01 1.13
C ALA A 192 -11.74 -0.54 2.38
N ASN A 193 -11.03 -0.77 3.49
CA ASN A 193 -11.64 -1.26 4.72
C ASN A 193 -12.33 -0.12 5.47
N GLN A 194 -13.62 -0.26 5.71
CA GLN A 194 -14.44 0.74 6.41
C GLN A 194 -14.03 0.96 7.89
N ALA A 195 -13.30 0.03 8.48
CA ALA A 195 -12.76 0.18 9.83
C ALA A 195 -11.51 1.07 9.86
N HIS A 196 -10.82 1.23 8.74
CA HIS A 196 -9.58 1.99 8.65
C HIS A 196 -9.86 3.48 8.45
N ILE A 197 -10.26 4.11 9.55
CA ILE A 197 -10.56 5.55 9.61
C ILE A 197 -9.63 6.19 10.63
N GLY A 198 -9.09 7.37 10.25
CA GLY A 198 -8.25 8.14 11.16
C GLY A 198 -8.28 9.62 10.84
N ARG A 199 -7.86 10.43 11.82
CA ARG A 199 -7.63 11.85 11.64
C ARG A 199 -6.22 12.10 11.16
N VAL A 200 -6.05 12.85 10.10
CA VAL A 200 -4.75 13.25 9.57
C VAL A 200 -4.02 14.13 10.59
N VAL A 201 -2.83 13.71 11.01
CA VAL A 201 -1.99 14.45 11.96
C VAL A 201 -0.88 15.20 11.24
N GLU A 202 -0.28 14.55 10.24
CA GLU A 202 0.88 15.07 9.52
C GLU A 202 0.96 14.45 8.12
N VAL A 203 1.29 15.26 7.14
CA VAL A 203 1.56 14.82 5.77
C VAL A 203 3.03 15.10 5.48
N ASN A 204 3.83 14.05 5.36
CA ASN A 204 5.26 14.12 5.06
C ASN A 204 5.52 13.77 3.59
N TRP A 205 6.74 13.99 3.11
CA TRP A 205 7.15 13.73 1.74
C TRP A 205 6.96 12.26 1.30
N ARG A 206 7.00 11.30 2.21
CA ARG A 206 6.92 9.86 1.89
C ARG A 206 5.66 9.17 2.46
N ALA A 207 5.09 9.68 3.55
CA ALA A 207 4.00 9.04 4.26
C ALA A 207 3.13 10.06 4.99
N THR A 208 1.86 9.74 5.12
CA THR A 208 0.88 10.49 5.92
C THR A 208 0.66 9.75 7.24
N LYS A 209 0.70 10.49 8.34
CA LYS A 209 0.44 9.99 9.68
C LYS A 209 -1.00 10.29 10.06
N VAL A 210 -1.74 9.26 10.42
CA VAL A 210 -3.11 9.37 10.92
C VAL A 210 -3.21 8.84 12.34
N ILE A 211 -4.15 9.37 13.13
CA ILE A 211 -4.52 8.84 14.44
C ILE A 211 -5.90 8.20 14.33
N THR A 212 -6.01 6.95 14.73
CA THR A 212 -7.28 6.21 14.72
C THR A 212 -8.17 6.63 15.89
N LEU A 213 -9.41 6.13 15.91
CA LEU A 213 -10.32 6.35 17.04
C LEU A 213 -9.84 5.72 18.35
N ASP A 214 -9.00 4.67 18.25
CA ASP A 214 -8.38 4.00 19.40
C ASP A 214 -7.09 4.73 19.85
N GLU A 215 -6.88 5.97 19.38
CA GLU A 215 -5.70 6.80 19.66
C GLU A 215 -4.37 6.20 19.20
N ALA A 216 -4.41 5.22 18.30
CA ALA A 216 -3.21 4.63 17.72
C ALA A 216 -2.72 5.41 16.49
N TYR A 217 -1.40 5.56 16.36
CA TYR A 217 -0.81 6.16 15.17
C TYR A 217 -0.65 5.10 14.07
N VAL A 218 -1.15 5.41 12.89
CA VAL A 218 -0.93 4.64 11.67
C VAL A 218 -0.16 5.50 10.67
N ILE A 219 0.91 4.94 10.12
CA ILE A 219 1.74 5.61 9.10
C ILE A 219 1.43 4.95 7.76
N VAL A 220 0.75 5.69 6.89
CA VAL A 220 0.33 5.21 5.58
C VAL A 220 1.25 5.79 4.50
N PRO A 221 1.94 4.96 3.69
CA PRO A 221 2.75 5.45 2.57
C PRO A 221 1.90 6.27 1.58
N ASN A 222 2.40 7.41 1.14
CA ASN A 222 1.65 8.30 0.25
C ASN A 222 1.26 7.63 -1.07
N GLY A 223 2.10 6.73 -1.59
CA GLY A 223 1.79 5.95 -2.78
C GLY A 223 0.57 5.04 -2.64
N GLN A 224 0.30 4.52 -1.44
CA GLN A 224 -0.93 3.78 -1.15
C GLN A 224 -2.15 4.70 -1.14
N LEU A 225 -2.03 5.88 -0.49
CA LEU A 225 -3.11 6.87 -0.46
C LEU A 225 -3.47 7.38 -1.85
N ALA A 226 -2.47 7.63 -2.70
CA ALA A 226 -2.71 8.09 -4.08
C ALA A 226 -3.44 7.06 -4.97
N GLN A 227 -3.36 5.78 -4.62
CA GLN A 227 -4.03 4.68 -5.33
C GLN A 227 -5.35 4.26 -4.69
N ALA A 228 -5.59 4.66 -3.44
CA ALA A 228 -6.79 4.30 -2.71
C ALA A 228 -7.96 5.25 -3.02
N SER A 229 -9.17 4.71 -2.94
CA SER A 229 -10.37 5.56 -2.87
C SER A 229 -10.49 6.14 -1.47
N ILE A 230 -10.14 7.41 -1.32
CA ILE A 230 -10.20 8.11 -0.03
C ILE A 230 -11.59 8.70 0.16
N ARG A 231 -12.21 8.42 1.32
CA ARG A 231 -13.43 9.10 1.76
C ARG A 231 -13.07 10.10 2.83
N ASN A 232 -13.32 11.39 2.59
CA ASN A 232 -13.17 12.45 3.57
C ASN A 232 -14.52 12.68 4.29
N PHE A 233 -14.51 12.66 5.63
CA PHE A 233 -15.71 12.84 6.46
C PHE A 233 -15.83 14.28 7.01
N THR A 234 -14.83 15.14 6.72
CA THR A 234 -14.76 16.53 7.18
C THR A 234 -14.99 17.51 6.04
N LYS A 235 -14.84 17.06 4.79
CA LYS A 235 -15.05 17.87 3.58
C LYS A 235 -16.21 17.27 2.74
N PRO A 236 -16.96 18.07 1.97
CA PRO A 236 -16.85 19.53 1.81
C PRO A 236 -17.33 20.34 3.02
N ASP A 237 -18.17 19.75 3.87
CA ASP A 237 -18.71 20.35 5.08
C ASP A 237 -18.15 19.67 6.33
N SER A 238 -18.07 20.42 7.44
CA SER A 238 -17.56 19.91 8.72
C SER A 238 -18.46 18.89 9.41
N TRP A 239 -19.65 18.62 8.86
CA TRP A 239 -20.57 17.64 9.40
C TRP A 239 -20.56 16.34 8.58
N SER A 240 -20.75 15.22 9.28
CA SER A 240 -20.86 13.90 8.68
C SER A 240 -22.19 13.25 9.04
N ARG A 241 -22.74 12.47 8.08
CA ARG A 241 -23.98 11.73 8.29
C ARG A 241 -23.70 10.41 9.00
N ARG A 242 -24.49 10.16 10.07
CA ARG A 242 -24.56 8.88 10.76
C ARG A 242 -25.85 8.16 10.40
N SER A 243 -25.81 6.84 10.39
CA SER A 243 -26.93 5.99 9.99
C SER A 243 -27.19 4.96 11.10
N ILE A 244 -28.42 4.94 11.61
CA ILE A 244 -28.89 3.96 12.58
C ILE A 244 -30.08 3.23 11.98
N PHE A 245 -30.11 1.91 12.10
CA PHE A 245 -31.24 1.10 11.62
C PHE A 245 -31.99 0.55 12.83
N VAL A 246 -33.32 0.70 12.79
CA VAL A 246 -34.23 0.28 13.86
C VAL A 246 -35.36 -0.52 13.23
N VAL A 247 -35.62 -1.72 13.75
CA VAL A 247 -36.73 -2.56 13.31
C VAL A 247 -37.88 -2.46 14.31
N THR A 248 -39.10 -2.29 13.81
CA THR A 248 -40.33 -2.24 14.65
C THR A 248 -41.39 -3.21 14.10
N PRO A 249 -42.35 -3.66 14.94
CA PRO A 249 -43.38 -4.61 14.51
C PRO A 249 -44.25 -4.06 13.40
N TYR A 250 -44.86 -4.94 12.60
CA TYR A 250 -45.77 -4.58 11.50
C TYR A 250 -47.08 -3.98 11.98
N GLU A 251 -47.48 -4.23 13.21
CA GLU A 251 -48.73 -3.75 13.82
C GLU A 251 -48.75 -2.24 14.05
N VAL A 252 -47.53 -1.60 13.99
CA VAL A 252 -47.43 -0.17 14.21
C VAL A 252 -47.19 0.58 12.92
N SER A 253 -47.99 1.61 12.67
CA SER A 253 -47.82 2.46 11.49
C SER A 253 -46.40 3.05 11.41
N PRO A 254 -45.73 2.92 10.24
CA PRO A 254 -44.38 3.50 10.05
C PRO A 254 -44.33 4.99 10.36
N GLN A 255 -45.35 5.75 9.99
CA GLN A 255 -45.41 7.21 10.23
C GLN A 255 -45.40 7.56 11.73
N ARG A 256 -46.10 6.75 12.54
CA ARG A 256 -46.08 6.91 14.01
C ARG A 256 -44.69 6.65 14.58
N VAL A 257 -44.07 5.58 14.13
CA VAL A 257 -42.70 5.23 14.53
C VAL A 257 -41.70 6.32 14.16
N GLN A 258 -41.75 6.79 12.90
CA GLN A 258 -40.85 7.86 12.41
C GLN A 258 -40.95 9.12 13.26
N ARG A 259 -42.16 9.53 13.65
CA ARG A 259 -42.39 10.69 14.52
C ARG A 259 -41.79 10.50 15.89
N ILE A 260 -42.01 9.34 16.52
CA ILE A 260 -41.49 9.02 17.86
C ILE A 260 -39.94 9.03 17.84
N ILE A 261 -39.32 8.40 16.83
CA ILE A 261 -37.88 8.35 16.70
C ILE A 261 -37.33 9.78 16.46
N LEU A 262 -37.95 10.55 15.57
CA LEU A 262 -37.52 11.90 15.27
C LEU A 262 -37.56 12.83 16.48
N GLU A 263 -38.63 12.73 17.30
CA GLU A 263 -38.74 13.47 18.55
C GLU A 263 -37.70 13.02 19.58
N ALA A 264 -37.40 11.72 19.65
CA ALA A 264 -36.43 11.17 20.58
C ALA A 264 -34.99 11.64 20.33
N ILE A 265 -34.62 11.77 19.05
CA ILE A 265 -33.24 12.13 18.67
C ILE A 265 -32.99 13.64 18.66
N ARG A 266 -34.05 14.48 18.64
CA ARG A 266 -33.90 15.93 18.76
C ARG A 266 -33.24 16.30 20.08
N GLY A 267 -32.23 17.18 20.00
CA GLY A 267 -31.45 17.57 21.18
C GLY A 267 -30.64 16.44 21.82
N SER A 268 -30.39 15.34 21.10
CA SER A 268 -29.45 14.33 21.55
C SER A 268 -28.02 14.82 21.43
N PHE A 269 -27.13 14.31 22.25
CA PHE A 269 -25.70 14.71 22.25
C PHE A 269 -25.10 14.57 20.84
N GLY A 270 -24.48 15.65 20.34
CA GLY A 270 -23.77 15.70 19.07
C GLY A 270 -24.67 15.61 17.83
N VAL A 271 -26.00 15.56 17.97
CA VAL A 271 -26.94 15.60 16.84
C VAL A 271 -27.24 17.03 16.47
N LEU A 272 -26.99 17.39 15.21
CA LEU A 272 -27.22 18.71 14.67
C LEU A 272 -28.71 18.96 14.41
N GLU A 273 -29.13 20.21 14.54
CA GLU A 273 -30.44 20.66 14.10
C GLU A 273 -30.46 20.93 12.59
N HIS A 274 -29.32 21.38 12.05
CA HIS A 274 -29.13 21.64 10.63
C HIS A 274 -27.77 21.04 10.18
N PRO A 275 -27.76 20.13 9.22
CA PRO A 275 -28.91 19.51 8.53
C PRO A 275 -29.81 18.73 9.50
N ALA A 276 -31.13 18.86 9.32
CA ALA A 276 -32.08 18.24 10.22
C ALA A 276 -32.04 16.70 10.13
N PRO A 277 -32.13 16.00 11.27
CA PRO A 277 -32.24 14.54 11.27
C PRO A 277 -33.52 14.10 10.57
N SER A 278 -33.50 12.94 9.97
CA SER A 278 -34.65 12.38 9.25
C SER A 278 -34.76 10.87 9.45
N VAL A 279 -36.00 10.38 9.40
CA VAL A 279 -36.29 8.94 9.52
C VAL A 279 -37.12 8.53 8.33
N VAL A 280 -36.71 7.46 7.66
CA VAL A 280 -37.48 6.87 6.53
C VAL A 280 -37.60 5.37 6.74
N THR A 281 -38.64 4.77 6.18
CA THR A 281 -38.75 3.31 6.06
C THR A 281 -37.75 2.86 5.01
N SER A 282 -36.83 1.96 5.36
CA SER A 282 -35.80 1.45 4.46
C SER A 282 -36.17 0.11 3.86
N ASN A 283 -36.77 -0.78 4.64
CA ASN A 283 -37.06 -2.13 4.19
C ASN A 283 -38.20 -2.78 5.01
N PHE A 284 -38.75 -3.87 4.46
CA PHE A 284 -39.62 -4.79 5.18
C PHE A 284 -38.88 -6.10 5.36
N THR A 285 -38.60 -6.46 6.62
CA THR A 285 -37.79 -7.62 6.99
C THR A 285 -38.66 -8.76 7.52
N ASP A 286 -38.09 -9.92 7.72
CA ASP A 286 -38.70 -11.07 8.38
C ASP A 286 -39.19 -10.78 9.80
N ARG A 287 -38.67 -9.75 10.46
CA ARG A 287 -38.95 -9.35 11.83
C ARG A 287 -39.86 -8.14 11.96
N GLY A 288 -40.00 -7.35 10.89
CA GLY A 288 -40.81 -6.14 10.93
C GLY A 288 -40.35 -5.08 9.92
N VAL A 289 -40.77 -3.85 10.17
CA VAL A 289 -40.46 -2.68 9.35
C VAL A 289 -39.11 -2.07 9.80
N GLU A 290 -38.17 -2.01 8.91
CA GLU A 290 -36.87 -1.37 9.18
C GLU A 290 -36.94 0.13 8.86
N HIS A 291 -36.53 0.93 9.83
CA HIS A 291 -36.40 2.37 9.74
C HIS A 291 -34.95 2.80 9.68
N TRP A 292 -34.61 3.61 8.66
CA TRP A 292 -33.30 4.23 8.54
C TRP A 292 -33.35 5.64 9.15
N VAL A 293 -32.68 5.76 10.29
CA VAL A 293 -32.51 7.02 11.01
C VAL A 293 -31.22 7.67 10.53
N ARG A 294 -31.33 8.84 9.93
CA ARG A 294 -30.20 9.66 9.44
C ARG A 294 -30.06 10.85 10.34
N LEU A 295 -28.92 10.97 10.98
CA LEU A 295 -28.54 12.09 11.82
C LEU A 295 -27.19 12.65 11.37
N PHE A 296 -26.88 13.88 11.74
CA PHE A 296 -25.68 14.58 11.33
C PHE A 296 -24.92 15.06 12.58
N THR A 297 -23.58 15.02 12.53
CA THR A 297 -22.72 15.43 13.63
C THR A 297 -21.48 16.12 13.13
N ASN A 298 -20.99 17.13 13.88
CA ASN A 298 -19.67 17.74 13.70
C ASN A 298 -18.59 17.04 14.56
N ASP A 299 -19.01 16.27 15.55
CA ASP A 299 -18.14 15.54 16.48
C ASP A 299 -17.81 14.13 15.93
N PHE A 300 -17.09 14.07 14.82
CA PHE A 300 -16.78 12.80 14.19
C PHE A 300 -15.91 11.89 15.08
N ASP A 301 -15.07 12.44 15.91
CA ASP A 301 -14.26 11.75 16.92
C ASP A 301 -15.11 11.06 17.99
N LYS A 302 -16.29 11.62 18.30
CA LYS A 302 -17.24 11.09 19.28
C LYS A 302 -18.41 10.35 18.67
N ARG A 303 -18.30 9.94 17.39
CA ARG A 303 -19.39 9.33 16.61
C ARG A 303 -20.03 8.13 17.30
N ASP A 304 -19.23 7.31 17.99
CA ASP A 304 -19.74 6.11 18.67
C ASP A 304 -20.61 6.48 19.89
N ARG A 305 -20.24 7.55 20.58
CA ARG A 305 -21.05 8.13 21.67
C ARG A 305 -22.34 8.75 21.13
N VAL A 306 -22.26 9.48 20.01
CA VAL A 306 -23.44 10.06 19.34
C VAL A 306 -24.43 8.98 18.93
N ASP A 307 -23.93 7.93 18.27
CA ASP A 307 -24.72 6.78 17.85
C ASP A 307 -25.33 6.02 19.03
N GLY A 308 -24.56 5.79 20.11
CA GLY A 308 -25.00 5.10 21.32
C GLY A 308 -26.12 5.87 22.02
N MET A 309 -25.93 7.14 22.28
CA MET A 309 -26.94 7.98 22.93
C MET A 309 -28.22 8.13 22.09
N ALA A 310 -28.09 8.18 20.78
CA ALA A 310 -29.25 8.20 19.90
C ALA A 310 -30.02 6.88 19.96
N ARG A 311 -29.34 5.72 19.97
CA ARG A 311 -29.96 4.40 20.13
C ARG A 311 -30.69 4.26 21.47
N ASP A 312 -30.07 4.68 22.56
CA ASP A 312 -30.68 4.65 23.89
C ASP A 312 -31.95 5.48 23.95
N ARG A 313 -31.91 6.71 23.43
CA ARG A 313 -33.11 7.57 23.36
C ARG A 313 -34.23 6.96 22.52
N ILE A 314 -33.88 6.36 21.37
CA ILE A 314 -34.84 5.66 20.51
C ILE A 314 -35.48 4.50 21.27
N TRP A 315 -34.67 3.67 21.92
CA TRP A 315 -35.14 2.52 22.69
C TRP A 315 -36.15 2.94 23.77
N PHE A 316 -35.79 3.93 24.59
CA PHE A 316 -36.69 4.42 25.66
C PHE A 316 -37.96 5.08 25.09
N ALA A 317 -37.88 5.79 23.96
CA ALA A 317 -39.04 6.40 23.35
C ALA A 317 -40.02 5.36 22.80
N LEU A 318 -39.53 4.32 22.16
CA LEU A 318 -40.33 3.20 21.69
C LEU A 318 -40.96 2.46 22.85
N ALA A 319 -40.22 2.15 23.88
CA ALA A 319 -40.73 1.47 25.10
C ALA A 319 -41.85 2.28 25.78
N ARG A 320 -41.66 3.61 25.96
CA ARG A 320 -42.72 4.49 26.50
C ARG A 320 -43.98 4.56 25.64
N SER A 321 -43.83 4.32 24.35
CA SER A 321 -44.93 4.34 23.39
C SER A 321 -45.62 2.98 23.24
N GLY A 322 -45.20 1.97 24.03
CA GLY A 322 -45.72 0.60 23.97
C GLY A 322 -45.32 -0.16 22.72
N ILE A 323 -44.18 0.24 22.11
CA ILE A 323 -43.68 -0.41 20.88
C ILE A 323 -42.48 -1.27 21.29
N GLU A 324 -42.63 -2.57 21.18
CA GLU A 324 -41.54 -3.52 21.46
C GLU A 324 -40.63 -3.72 20.25
N ILE A 325 -39.33 -3.88 20.47
CA ILE A 325 -38.40 -4.26 19.41
C ILE A 325 -38.65 -5.74 19.10
N PRO A 326 -38.97 -6.10 17.84
CA PRO A 326 -39.39 -7.45 17.51
C PRO A 326 -38.25 -8.44 17.63
N THR A 327 -38.54 -9.58 18.28
CA THR A 327 -37.68 -10.76 18.27
C THR A 327 -37.95 -11.61 17.03
N ALA A 328 -37.00 -12.47 16.68
CA ALA A 328 -37.20 -13.42 15.59
C ALA A 328 -38.34 -14.37 15.93
N THR A 329 -39.44 -14.31 15.17
CA THR A 329 -40.63 -15.17 15.34
C THR A 329 -40.62 -16.24 14.27
N GLN A 330 -40.74 -17.51 14.67
CA GLN A 330 -40.95 -18.64 13.74
C GLN A 330 -42.35 -19.19 13.90
N ALA A 331 -43.11 -19.20 12.82
CA ALA A 331 -44.39 -19.90 12.77
C ALA A 331 -44.13 -21.37 12.44
N ILE A 332 -44.24 -22.25 13.44
CA ILE A 332 -44.10 -23.71 13.23
C ILE A 332 -45.45 -24.30 12.96
N LYS A 333 -45.69 -24.76 11.72
CA LYS A 333 -46.87 -25.55 11.38
C LYS A 333 -46.63 -27.01 11.71
N LEU A 334 -47.11 -27.45 12.85
CA LEU A 334 -47.06 -28.86 13.24
C LEU A 334 -48.09 -29.61 12.45
N THR A 335 -47.66 -30.46 11.52
CA THR A 335 -48.55 -31.44 10.86
C THR A 335 -48.33 -32.79 11.54
N GLN A 336 -49.33 -33.25 12.27
CA GLN A 336 -49.30 -34.57 12.84
C GLN A 336 -49.50 -35.59 11.70
N LEU A 337 -48.45 -36.21 11.29
CA LEU A 337 -48.53 -37.31 10.34
C LEU A 337 -49.32 -38.46 11.01
N PRO A 338 -50.25 -39.10 10.32
CA PRO A 338 -50.89 -40.31 10.83
C PRO A 338 -49.80 -41.32 11.18
N PRO A 339 -50.00 -42.09 12.25
CA PRO A 339 -49.01 -43.12 12.60
C PRO A 339 -48.75 -44.02 11.37
N PRO A 340 -47.51 -44.41 11.17
CA PRO A 340 -47.20 -45.33 10.07
C PRO A 340 -48.12 -46.55 10.15
N PRO A 341 -48.67 -47.04 9.01
CA PRO A 341 -49.56 -48.19 9.03
C PRO A 341 -48.85 -49.35 9.75
N LEU A 342 -49.58 -49.99 10.66
CA LEU A 342 -49.07 -51.17 11.37
C LEU A 342 -48.47 -52.14 10.37
N PRO A 343 -47.32 -52.75 10.65
CA PRO A 343 -46.71 -53.71 9.75
C PRO A 343 -47.70 -54.83 9.51
N GLU A 344 -47.98 -55.12 8.26
CA GLU A 344 -48.88 -56.19 7.84
C GLU A 344 -48.50 -57.51 8.54
N PRO A 345 -49.44 -58.23 9.17
CA PRO A 345 -49.15 -59.49 9.85
C PRO A 345 -48.40 -60.45 8.93
N ALA A 346 -47.47 -61.21 9.47
CA ALA A 346 -46.63 -62.15 8.70
C ALA A 346 -47.49 -63.11 7.84
N GLU A 347 -48.59 -63.56 8.38
CA GLU A 347 -49.56 -64.45 7.67
C GLU A 347 -50.21 -63.78 6.47
N ALA A 348 -50.63 -62.51 6.60
CA ALA A 348 -51.22 -61.78 5.51
C ALA A 348 -50.19 -61.49 4.38
N ARG A 349 -48.92 -61.21 4.73
CA ARG A 349 -47.81 -61.09 3.77
C ARG A 349 -47.56 -62.38 3.03
N LEU A 350 -47.58 -63.49 3.74
CA LEU A 350 -47.37 -64.81 3.14
C LEU A 350 -48.50 -65.14 2.20
N ALA A 351 -49.77 -64.99 2.63
CA ALA A 351 -50.94 -65.21 1.80
C ALA A 351 -50.94 -64.39 0.50
N ARG A 352 -50.55 -63.10 0.59
CA ARG A 352 -50.43 -62.25 -0.57
C ARG A 352 -49.30 -62.72 -1.53
N ARG A 353 -48.19 -63.20 -1.01
CA ARG A 353 -47.09 -63.74 -1.82
C ARG A 353 -47.53 -65.00 -2.55
N VAL A 354 -48.18 -65.96 -1.87
CA VAL A 354 -48.74 -67.17 -2.45
C VAL A 354 -49.75 -66.82 -3.56
N GLU A 355 -50.63 -65.86 -3.34
CA GLU A 355 -51.57 -65.40 -4.36
C GLU A 355 -50.87 -64.81 -5.58
N SER A 356 -49.80 -64.03 -5.34
CA SER A 356 -49.00 -63.46 -6.42
C SER A 356 -48.26 -64.58 -7.23
N LEU A 357 -47.73 -65.59 -6.58
CA LEU A 357 -47.08 -66.69 -7.25
C LEU A 357 -48.09 -67.51 -8.07
N LYS A 358 -49.33 -67.70 -7.61
CA LYS A 358 -50.41 -68.41 -8.37
C LYS A 358 -50.73 -67.71 -9.67
N ARG A 359 -50.62 -66.44 -9.77
CA ARG A 359 -50.90 -65.69 -10.99
C ARG A 359 -49.83 -65.81 -12.07
N VAL A 360 -48.66 -66.38 -11.73
CA VAL A 360 -47.57 -66.57 -12.67
C VAL A 360 -47.68 -67.96 -13.29
N GLY A 361 -47.93 -68.08 -14.59
CA GLY A 361 -48.23 -69.32 -15.31
C GLY A 361 -47.20 -70.46 -15.10
N ILE A 362 -45.91 -70.14 -14.88
CA ILE A 362 -44.84 -71.09 -14.59
C ILE A 362 -45.10 -71.86 -13.30
N PHE A 363 -45.82 -71.29 -12.31
CA PHE A 363 -46.05 -71.87 -11.00
C PHE A 363 -47.43 -72.54 -10.91
N SER A 364 -48.28 -72.51 -11.96
CA SER A 364 -49.63 -73.04 -11.98
C SER A 364 -49.72 -74.58 -11.76
N GLY A 365 -48.66 -75.27 -12.00
CA GLY A 365 -48.61 -76.74 -11.81
C GLY A 365 -48.07 -77.19 -10.46
N LEU A 366 -47.72 -76.28 -9.55
CA LEU A 366 -47.17 -76.58 -8.25
C LEU A 366 -48.23 -76.91 -7.22
N SER A 367 -47.97 -77.87 -6.33
CA SER A 367 -48.83 -78.14 -5.21
C SER A 367 -48.89 -76.99 -4.19
N PRO A 368 -50.02 -76.84 -3.45
CA PRO A 368 -50.10 -75.75 -2.46
C PRO A 368 -48.93 -75.64 -1.49
N GLY A 369 -48.40 -76.81 -1.02
CA GLY A 369 -47.29 -76.88 -0.10
C GLY A 369 -45.94 -76.41 -0.72
N HIS A 370 -45.74 -76.52 -2.03
CA HIS A 370 -44.59 -75.98 -2.73
C HIS A 370 -44.69 -74.45 -2.95
N LEU A 371 -45.90 -73.95 -3.17
CA LEU A 371 -46.14 -72.56 -3.27
C LEU A 371 -45.91 -71.82 -1.93
N ASP A 372 -46.34 -72.45 -0.82
CA ASP A 372 -46.08 -71.89 0.52
C ASP A 372 -44.58 -71.83 0.84
N ARG A 373 -43.81 -72.85 0.49
CA ARG A 373 -42.39 -72.89 0.64
C ARG A 373 -41.71 -71.79 -0.17
N LEU A 374 -42.05 -71.66 -1.45
CA LEU A 374 -41.50 -70.61 -2.30
C LEU A 374 -41.85 -69.17 -1.78
N ALA A 375 -43.04 -69.01 -1.24
CA ALA A 375 -43.45 -67.75 -0.65
C ALA A 375 -42.71 -67.43 0.65
N MET A 376 -42.33 -68.45 1.44
CA MET A 376 -41.54 -68.25 2.68
C MET A 376 -40.06 -68.00 2.38
N GLU A 377 -39.47 -68.71 1.42
CA GLU A 377 -38.04 -68.57 1.07
C GLU A 377 -37.77 -67.40 0.10
N GLY A 378 -38.79 -67.02 -0.69
CA GLY A 378 -38.68 -65.97 -1.69
C GLY A 378 -38.50 -64.58 -1.07
N ARG A 379 -37.63 -63.78 -1.61
CA ARG A 379 -37.41 -62.38 -1.23
C ARG A 379 -38.19 -61.47 -2.21
N GLU A 380 -38.98 -60.57 -1.66
CA GLU A 380 -39.66 -59.56 -2.46
C GLU A 380 -38.71 -58.43 -2.81
N CYS A 381 -38.45 -58.20 -4.10
CA CYS A 381 -37.62 -57.12 -4.61
C CYS A 381 -38.48 -56.17 -5.46
N ARG A 382 -38.20 -54.89 -5.35
CA ARG A 382 -38.88 -53.87 -6.17
C ARG A 382 -37.90 -53.36 -7.23
N PHE A 383 -38.35 -53.30 -8.46
CA PHE A 383 -37.58 -52.79 -9.59
C PHE A 383 -38.24 -51.52 -10.13
N ALA A 384 -37.47 -50.61 -10.66
CA ALA A 384 -37.99 -49.44 -11.35
C ALA A 384 -38.53 -49.84 -12.74
N GLY A 385 -39.47 -49.06 -13.26
CA GLY A 385 -39.98 -49.27 -14.61
C GLY A 385 -38.86 -49.25 -15.66
N GLY A 386 -38.70 -50.37 -16.40
CA GLY A 386 -37.65 -50.52 -17.39
C GLY A 386 -36.32 -51.12 -16.86
N GLU A 387 -36.21 -51.38 -15.56
CA GLU A 387 -35.06 -52.01 -14.98
C GLU A 387 -35.04 -53.51 -15.31
N PRO A 388 -33.95 -54.10 -15.86
CA PRO A 388 -33.88 -55.54 -16.16
C PRO A 388 -33.81 -56.34 -14.87
N VAL A 389 -34.76 -57.25 -14.69
CA VAL A 389 -34.87 -58.13 -13.51
C VAL A 389 -33.78 -59.20 -13.55
N ILE A 390 -33.47 -59.77 -14.73
CA ILE A 390 -32.43 -60.80 -14.96
C ILE A 390 -31.84 -60.54 -16.35
N ARG A 391 -30.55 -60.66 -16.48
CA ARG A 391 -29.83 -60.63 -17.77
C ARG A 391 -29.35 -62.03 -18.12
N GLN A 392 -29.29 -62.33 -19.42
CA GLN A 392 -28.76 -63.59 -19.90
C GLN A 392 -27.29 -63.73 -19.49
N GLY A 393 -26.96 -64.74 -18.68
CA GLY A 393 -25.62 -65.02 -18.12
C GLY A 393 -25.48 -64.62 -16.64
N ASP A 394 -26.51 -64.08 -16.01
CA ASP A 394 -26.48 -63.85 -14.57
C ASP A 394 -26.47 -65.19 -13.82
N PRO A 395 -25.62 -65.34 -12.76
CA PRO A 395 -25.66 -66.56 -11.95
C PRO A 395 -27.03 -66.66 -11.28
N GLY A 396 -27.72 -67.78 -11.50
CA GLY A 396 -28.95 -68.07 -10.81
C GLY A 396 -28.71 -68.22 -9.31
N GLY A 397 -29.33 -67.38 -8.51
CA GLY A 397 -29.28 -67.47 -7.07
C GLY A 397 -30.59 -67.93 -6.47
#